data_871fcc65c90523d07b864d4fdf7f4b7a
#
_entry.id   871fcc65c90523d07b864d4fdf7f4b7a
#
_cell.length_a   1.000
_cell.length_b   1.000
_cell.length_c   1.000
_cell.angle_alpha   90.00
_cell.angle_beta   90.00
_cell.angle_gamma   90.00
#
_symmetry.space_group_name_H-M   'P 1'
#
loop_
_entity.id
_entity.type
_entity.pdbx_description
1 polymer ?
#
loop_
_entity_poly.entity_id
_entity_poly.type
_entity_poly.pdbx_seq_one_letter_code
_entity_poly.pdbx_strand_id
1 'polypeptide(L)'
;MFDLELLGRPEGEGDRLFIWGRIRLGQFQDEFQVPLYDWAPGDYAAQWLEAAERLIHGAPVVVFLTHMMHPTAGYHMGWPAWREGDKVLVQERLFLPEQLGGPIDLEHPETHLGPRQEISDEGLRISQWSVTVRDVAAFVERRRRSSVPA
;
A
#
# COMPACT_ATOMS: atom_id res chain seq x y z
N MET A 1 3.14 -14.41 6.38
CA MET A 1 3.09 -14.16 4.94
C MET A 1 2.75 -12.72 4.66
N PHE A 2 3.37 -12.13 3.68
CA PHE A 2 2.99 -10.83 3.13
C PHE A 2 2.68 -11.00 1.65
N ASP A 3 1.53 -10.50 1.19
CA ASP A 3 1.20 -10.47 -0.23
C ASP A 3 0.30 -9.29 -0.52
N LEU A 4 0.42 -8.77 -1.73
CA LEU A 4 -0.40 -7.68 -2.23
C LEU A 4 -0.53 -7.90 -3.74
N GLU A 5 -1.75 -8.14 -4.21
CA GLU A 5 -1.96 -8.54 -5.60
C GLU A 5 -3.24 -7.97 -6.18
N LEU A 6 -3.26 -7.85 -7.50
CA LEU A 6 -4.45 -7.49 -8.25
C LEU A 6 -5.13 -8.77 -8.72
N LEU A 7 -6.46 -8.79 -8.68
CA LEU A 7 -7.26 -9.97 -8.96
C LEU A 7 -8.14 -9.74 -10.19
N GLY A 8 -8.06 -10.67 -11.16
CA GLY A 8 -8.98 -10.67 -12.27
C GLY A 8 -8.72 -9.55 -13.28
N ARG A 9 -9.79 -8.94 -13.76
CA ARG A 9 -9.80 -7.92 -14.80
C ARG A 9 -10.45 -6.64 -14.29
N PRO A 10 -10.12 -5.48 -14.89
CA PRO A 10 -10.85 -4.25 -14.57
C PRO A 10 -12.35 -4.40 -14.81
N GLU A 11 -13.12 -3.78 -13.91
CA GLU A 11 -14.57 -3.76 -13.93
C GLU A 11 -15.07 -2.31 -13.82
N GLY A 12 -16.30 -2.07 -14.23
CA GLY A 12 -16.88 -0.73 -14.20
C GLY A 12 -16.53 0.07 -15.46
N GLU A 13 -16.89 1.34 -15.47
CA GLU A 13 -16.69 2.26 -16.60
C GLU A 13 -16.34 3.65 -16.10
N GLY A 14 -15.55 4.38 -16.89
CA GLY A 14 -15.23 5.78 -16.64
C GLY A 14 -14.55 5.98 -15.28
N ASP A 15 -15.09 6.88 -14.47
CA ASP A 15 -14.56 7.20 -13.16
C ASP A 15 -14.90 6.14 -12.09
N ARG A 16 -15.64 5.11 -12.47
CA ARG A 16 -15.94 3.95 -11.62
C ARG A 16 -15.15 2.71 -12.01
N LEU A 17 -14.20 2.86 -12.92
CA LEU A 17 -13.34 1.75 -13.33
C LEU A 17 -12.43 1.35 -12.17
N PHE A 18 -12.39 0.07 -11.86
CA PHE A 18 -11.58 -0.47 -10.78
C PHE A 18 -11.12 -1.89 -11.08
N ILE A 19 -10.16 -2.37 -10.30
CA ILE A 19 -9.77 -3.78 -10.28
C ILE A 19 -9.74 -4.22 -8.82
N TRP A 20 -10.11 -5.47 -8.55
CA TRP A 20 -10.02 -6.01 -7.20
C TRP A 20 -8.57 -6.20 -6.81
N GLY A 21 -8.24 -5.83 -5.58
CA GLY A 21 -6.95 -6.10 -4.96
C GLY A 21 -7.12 -6.92 -3.70
N ARG A 22 -6.05 -7.55 -3.26
CA ARG A 22 -6.04 -8.34 -2.02
C ARG A 22 -4.72 -8.13 -1.31
N ILE A 23 -4.79 -7.90 0.00
CA ILE A 23 -3.63 -7.88 0.88
C ILE A 23 -3.70 -9.06 1.83
N ARG A 24 -2.54 -9.68 2.08
CA ARG A 24 -2.39 -10.73 3.08
C ARG A 24 -1.30 -10.33 4.07
N LEU A 25 -1.65 -10.34 5.35
CA LEU A 25 -0.75 -9.97 6.44
C LEU A 25 -0.82 -11.07 7.50
N GLY A 26 0.06 -12.07 7.36
CA GLY A 26 -0.03 -13.27 8.19
C GLY A 26 -1.31 -14.04 7.90
N GLN A 27 -2.17 -14.17 8.89
CA GLN A 27 -3.46 -14.85 8.74
C GLN A 27 -4.58 -13.90 8.33
N PHE A 28 -4.35 -12.60 8.42
CA PHE A 28 -5.32 -11.59 7.99
C PHE A 28 -5.33 -11.47 6.48
N GLN A 29 -6.52 -11.29 5.92
CA GLN A 29 -6.71 -11.05 4.49
C GLN A 29 -7.85 -10.08 4.30
N ASP A 30 -7.67 -9.15 3.36
CA ASP A 30 -8.70 -8.20 2.97
C ASP A 30 -8.69 -8.01 1.46
N GLU A 31 -9.88 -7.84 0.88
CA GLU A 31 -10.04 -7.54 -0.53
C GLU A 31 -10.67 -6.16 -0.66
N PHE A 32 -10.23 -5.40 -1.66
CA PHE A 32 -10.66 -4.02 -1.83
C PHE A 32 -10.70 -3.64 -3.31
N GLN A 33 -11.49 -2.64 -3.64
CA GLN A 33 -11.54 -2.09 -4.98
C GLN A 33 -10.42 -1.09 -5.18
N VAL A 34 -9.57 -1.34 -6.17
CA VAL A 34 -8.44 -0.48 -6.52
C VAL A 34 -8.88 0.41 -7.68
N PRO A 35 -9.06 1.72 -7.46
CA PRO A 35 -9.57 2.59 -8.50
C PRO A 35 -8.53 2.79 -9.62
N LEU A 36 -9.00 2.71 -10.86
CA LEU A 36 -8.18 2.91 -12.05
C LEU A 36 -8.47 4.28 -12.67
N TYR A 37 -8.44 5.29 -11.83
CA TYR A 37 -8.72 6.66 -12.26
C TYR A 37 -7.49 7.30 -12.89
N ASP A 38 -6.45 7.52 -12.08
CA ASP A 38 -5.19 8.11 -12.55
C ASP A 38 -4.12 7.05 -12.82
N TRP A 39 -4.24 5.89 -12.18
CA TRP A 39 -3.26 4.82 -12.29
C TRP A 39 -3.84 3.59 -12.98
N ALA A 40 -3.03 3.00 -13.87
CA ALA A 40 -3.30 1.69 -14.44
C ALA A 40 -2.87 0.58 -13.46
N PRO A 41 -3.34 -0.67 -13.65
CA PRO A 41 -2.90 -1.78 -12.79
C PRO A 41 -1.38 -1.90 -12.67
N GLY A 42 -0.64 -1.69 -13.75
CA GLY A 42 0.82 -1.76 -13.73
C GLY A 42 1.48 -0.69 -12.86
N ASP A 43 0.86 0.47 -12.72
CA ASP A 43 1.38 1.54 -11.87
C ASP A 43 1.34 1.14 -10.40
N TYR A 44 0.23 0.51 -9.99
CA TYR A 44 0.11 -0.02 -8.62
C TYR A 44 1.13 -1.13 -8.37
N ALA A 45 1.22 -2.09 -9.29
CA ALA A 45 2.15 -3.21 -9.14
C ALA A 45 3.59 -2.72 -9.04
N ALA A 46 3.98 -1.74 -9.84
CA ALA A 46 5.33 -1.17 -9.81
C ALA A 46 5.59 -0.44 -8.48
N GLN A 47 4.63 0.33 -8.00
CA GLN A 47 4.76 1.05 -6.72
C GLN A 47 4.90 0.07 -5.55
N TRP A 48 4.12 -1.00 -5.55
CA TRP A 48 4.19 -2.01 -4.48
C TRP A 48 5.56 -2.70 -4.46
N LEU A 49 6.07 -3.06 -5.63
CA LEU A 49 7.38 -3.71 -5.73
C LEU A 49 8.50 -2.76 -5.26
N GLU A 50 8.47 -1.52 -5.71
CA GLU A 50 9.46 -0.53 -5.32
C GLU A 50 9.43 -0.26 -3.81
N ALA A 51 8.24 -0.08 -3.24
CA ALA A 51 8.10 0.13 -1.80
C ALA A 51 8.65 -1.07 -1.01
N ALA A 52 8.31 -2.29 -1.44
CA ALA A 52 8.81 -3.51 -0.80
C ALA A 52 10.33 -3.59 -0.86
N GLU A 53 10.93 -3.28 -2.02
CA GLU A 53 12.39 -3.30 -2.17
C GLU A 53 13.08 -2.29 -1.27
N ARG A 54 12.52 -1.09 -1.15
CA ARG A 54 13.06 -0.07 -0.26
C ARG A 54 13.01 -0.53 1.19
N LEU A 55 11.92 -1.17 1.59
CA LEU A 55 11.75 -1.67 2.95
C LEU A 55 12.79 -2.75 3.29
N ILE A 56 12.98 -3.74 2.41
CA ILE A 56 13.95 -4.80 2.66
C ILE A 56 15.39 -4.30 2.61
N HIS A 57 15.66 -3.18 1.95
CA HIS A 57 16.99 -2.56 1.91
C HIS A 57 17.23 -1.54 3.02
N GLY A 58 16.33 -1.44 3.98
CA GLY A 58 16.56 -0.68 5.20
C GLY A 58 15.74 0.57 5.39
N ALA A 59 14.83 0.91 4.48
CA ALA A 59 13.93 2.04 4.72
C ALA A 59 13.11 1.82 5.99
N PRO A 60 13.04 2.81 6.89
CA PRO A 60 12.32 2.63 8.16
C PRO A 60 10.81 2.60 7.99
N VAL A 61 10.31 3.20 6.92
CA VAL A 61 8.88 3.22 6.62
C VAL A 61 8.67 3.37 5.12
N VAL A 62 7.67 2.66 4.60
CA VAL A 62 7.18 2.80 3.22
C VAL A 62 5.66 2.78 3.25
N VAL A 63 5.03 3.16 2.13
CA VAL A 63 3.57 3.07 1.98
C VAL A 63 3.26 2.32 0.70
N PHE A 64 2.41 1.30 0.81
CA PHE A 64 1.84 0.62 -0.35
C PHE A 64 0.53 1.34 -0.72
N LEU A 65 0.53 2.05 -1.83
CA LEU A 65 -0.62 2.85 -2.25
C LEU A 65 -1.65 1.95 -2.95
N THR A 66 -2.91 2.02 -2.51
CA THR A 66 -3.97 1.18 -3.06
C THR A 66 -5.13 1.97 -3.66
N HIS A 67 -5.26 3.25 -3.33
CA HIS A 67 -6.34 4.10 -3.82
C HIS A 67 -5.77 5.43 -4.26
N MET A 68 -5.39 5.51 -5.53
CA MET A 68 -4.93 6.75 -6.16
C MET A 68 -6.12 7.39 -6.86
N MET A 69 -6.83 8.23 -6.12
CA MET A 69 -8.00 8.91 -6.63
C MET A 69 -7.61 10.16 -7.40
N HIS A 70 -8.55 10.68 -8.19
CA HIS A 70 -8.35 11.94 -8.89
C HIS A 70 -7.93 13.05 -7.93
N PRO A 71 -7.07 14.01 -8.35
CA PRO A 71 -6.63 15.09 -7.47
C PRO A 71 -7.75 15.91 -6.81
N THR A 72 -8.94 15.94 -7.44
CA THR A 72 -10.11 16.61 -6.86
C THR A 72 -10.93 15.71 -5.96
N ALA A 73 -10.59 14.42 -5.84
CA ALA A 73 -11.26 13.52 -4.93
C ALA A 73 -10.83 13.82 -3.49
N GLY A 74 -11.63 13.36 -2.54
CA GLY A 74 -11.43 13.70 -1.15
C GLY A 74 -10.30 12.97 -0.45
N TYR A 75 -9.64 11.98 -1.07
CA TYR A 75 -8.65 11.18 -0.35
C TYR A 75 -7.83 10.27 -1.28
N HIS A 76 -6.69 9.81 -0.74
CA HIS A 76 -5.97 8.64 -1.22
C HIS A 76 -5.89 7.64 -0.07
N MET A 77 -5.63 6.37 -0.36
CA MET A 77 -5.45 5.34 0.67
C MET A 77 -4.20 4.53 0.41
N GLY A 78 -3.64 4.01 1.49
CA GLY A 78 -2.51 3.12 1.41
C GLY A 78 -2.30 2.33 2.70
N TRP A 79 -1.30 1.47 2.66
CA TRP A 79 -0.90 0.63 3.77
C TRP A 79 0.53 1.00 4.17
N PRO A 80 0.69 1.93 5.14
CA PRO A 80 2.02 2.20 5.67
C PRO A 80 2.57 1.00 6.40
N ALA A 81 3.88 0.77 6.22
CA ALA A 81 4.60 -0.34 6.81
C ALA A 81 5.88 0.18 7.45
N TRP A 82 6.00 -0.02 8.76
CA TRP A 82 7.16 0.42 9.55
C TRP A 82 8.04 -0.78 9.87
N ARG A 83 9.33 -0.65 9.58
CA ARG A 83 10.30 -1.69 9.87
C ARG A 83 10.92 -1.48 11.24
N GLU A 84 10.86 -2.50 12.10
CA GLU A 84 11.52 -2.54 13.38
C GLU A 84 12.38 -3.81 13.46
N GLY A 85 13.66 -3.71 13.08
CA GLY A 85 14.53 -4.88 12.98
C GLY A 85 14.02 -5.82 11.87
N ASP A 86 13.68 -7.05 12.26
CA ASP A 86 13.14 -8.05 11.32
C ASP A 86 11.62 -8.03 11.25
N LYS A 87 10.96 -7.19 12.04
CA LYS A 87 9.52 -7.08 12.12
C LYS A 87 9.04 -5.91 11.27
N VAL A 88 7.90 -6.09 10.63
CA VAL A 88 7.23 -5.04 9.84
C VAL A 88 5.83 -4.87 10.39
N LEU A 89 5.51 -3.66 10.85
CA LEU A 89 4.19 -3.31 11.37
C LEU A 89 3.41 -2.58 10.29
N VAL A 90 2.22 -3.07 9.97
CA VAL A 90 1.42 -2.57 8.86
C VAL A 90 0.08 -2.05 9.38
N GLN A 91 -0.31 -0.87 8.91
CA GLN A 91 -1.62 -0.28 9.20
C GLN A 91 -2.25 0.15 7.88
N GLU A 92 -3.54 0.41 7.88
CA GLU A 92 -4.22 1.06 6.76
C GLU A 92 -4.42 2.53 7.08
N ARG A 93 -4.24 3.42 6.11
CA ARG A 93 -4.38 4.85 6.34
C ARG A 93 -4.98 5.58 5.16
N LEU A 94 -5.86 6.55 5.49
CA LEU A 94 -6.35 7.56 4.56
C LEU A 94 -5.40 8.74 4.53
N PHE A 95 -5.17 9.28 3.33
CA PHE A 95 -4.44 10.53 3.14
C PHE A 95 -5.44 11.58 2.67
N LEU A 96 -5.79 12.50 3.55
CA LEU A 96 -6.75 13.57 3.26
C LEU A 96 -6.04 14.79 2.70
N PRO A 97 -6.63 15.51 1.73
CA PRO A 97 -5.99 16.68 1.10
C PRO A 97 -5.56 17.74 2.11
N GLU A 98 -6.37 18.01 3.13
CA GLU A 98 -6.05 18.99 4.15
C GLU A 98 -4.85 18.59 5.02
N GLN A 99 -4.51 17.32 5.07
CA GLN A 99 -3.35 16.83 5.81
C GLN A 99 -2.08 16.87 4.97
N LEU A 100 -2.22 16.82 3.65
CA LEU A 100 -1.08 16.77 2.76
C LEU A 100 -0.42 18.13 2.52
N GLY A 101 -1.20 19.21 2.59
CA GLY A 101 -0.70 20.55 2.29
C GLY A 101 -0.35 20.76 0.83
N GLY A 102 -0.76 19.83 -0.06
CA GLY A 102 -0.45 19.86 -1.47
C GLY A 102 -0.63 18.47 -2.08
N PRO A 103 -0.18 18.24 -3.33
CA PRO A 103 -0.24 16.90 -3.94
C PRO A 103 0.55 15.88 -3.15
N ILE A 104 0.10 14.63 -3.17
CA ILE A 104 0.84 13.54 -2.54
C ILE A 104 2.17 13.32 -3.26
N ASP A 105 3.24 13.11 -2.49
CA ASP A 105 4.54 12.74 -3.05
C ASP A 105 4.51 11.26 -3.41
N LEU A 106 4.45 10.95 -4.70
CA LEU A 106 4.31 9.57 -5.18
C LEU A 106 5.58 8.75 -5.01
N GLU A 107 6.74 9.40 -4.97
CA GLU A 107 8.02 8.70 -4.76
C GLU A 107 8.27 8.43 -3.28
N HIS A 108 7.80 9.31 -2.41
CA HIS A 108 8.01 9.22 -0.98
C HIS A 108 6.71 9.53 -0.21
N PRO A 109 5.64 8.72 -0.39
CA PRO A 109 4.37 8.99 0.29
C PRO A 109 4.49 8.95 1.82
N GLU A 110 5.50 8.26 2.36
CA GLU A 110 5.76 8.20 3.79
C GLU A 110 6.09 9.56 4.41
N THR A 111 6.48 10.54 3.60
CA THR A 111 6.76 11.89 4.11
C THR A 111 5.51 12.59 4.63
N HIS A 112 4.33 12.11 4.24
CA HIS A 112 3.05 12.64 4.71
C HIS A 112 2.56 11.96 6.00
N LEU A 113 3.29 10.94 6.48
CA LEU A 113 2.97 10.26 7.73
C LEU A 113 3.63 11.00 8.90
N GLY A 114 2.89 11.11 10.00
CA GLY A 114 3.52 11.42 11.27
C GLY A 114 4.13 10.16 11.88
N PRO A 115 4.56 10.24 13.16
CA PRO A 115 5.02 9.06 13.88
C PRO A 115 3.95 7.98 13.91
N ARG A 116 4.37 6.70 13.93
CA ARG A 116 3.44 5.59 14.05
C ARG A 116 2.68 5.71 15.37
N GLN A 117 1.36 5.56 15.30
CA GLN A 117 0.48 5.58 16.46
C GLN A 117 -0.22 4.24 16.60
N GLU A 118 -0.43 3.81 17.83
CA GLU A 118 -1.23 2.61 18.13
C GLU A 118 -2.64 2.97 18.56
N ILE A 119 -2.84 4.23 18.98
CA ILE A 119 -4.13 4.76 19.40
C ILE A 119 -4.37 6.05 18.63
N SER A 120 -5.57 6.19 18.07
CA SER A 120 -5.96 7.36 17.30
C SER A 120 -6.16 8.58 18.21
N ASP A 121 -6.30 9.76 17.60
CA ASP A 121 -6.57 11.00 18.33
C ASP A 121 -7.89 10.95 19.10
N GLU A 122 -8.84 10.11 18.64
CA GLU A 122 -10.12 9.88 19.32
C GLU A 122 -10.03 8.84 20.43
N GLY A 123 -8.83 8.29 20.70
CA GLY A 123 -8.63 7.29 21.74
C GLY A 123 -8.96 5.86 21.35
N LEU A 124 -9.17 5.59 20.07
CA LEU A 124 -9.46 4.25 19.58
C LEU A 124 -8.17 3.52 19.17
N ARG A 125 -8.14 2.21 19.41
CA ARG A 125 -7.01 1.39 18.96
C ARG A 125 -7.00 1.30 17.45
N ILE A 126 -5.85 1.59 16.84
CA ILE A 126 -5.64 1.47 15.40
C ILE A 126 -5.33 0.01 15.07
N SER A 127 -6.04 -0.54 14.08
CA SER A 127 -5.78 -1.90 13.60
C SER A 127 -4.36 -1.97 13.02
N GLN A 128 -3.62 -2.98 13.44
CA GLN A 128 -2.24 -3.15 13.05
C GLN A 128 -1.92 -4.63 12.94
N TRP A 129 -1.14 -4.98 11.94
CA TRP A 129 -0.72 -6.35 11.67
C TRP A 129 0.80 -6.41 11.62
N SER A 130 1.35 -7.58 11.88
CA SER A 130 2.79 -7.79 11.91
C SER A 130 3.16 -8.88 10.93
N VAL A 131 4.14 -8.60 10.08
CA VAL A 131 4.81 -9.58 9.23
C VAL A 131 6.31 -9.43 9.43
N THR A 132 7.11 -10.26 8.74
CA THR A 132 8.57 -10.18 8.83
C THR A 132 9.15 -9.56 7.57
N VAL A 133 10.37 -9.04 7.70
CA VAL A 133 11.13 -8.58 6.52
C VAL A 133 11.31 -9.73 5.53
N ARG A 134 11.49 -10.96 6.01
CA ARG A 134 11.58 -12.14 5.16
C ARG A 134 10.30 -12.37 4.35
N ASP A 135 9.14 -12.12 4.95
CA ASP A 135 7.85 -12.22 4.24
C ASP A 135 7.80 -11.22 3.09
N VAL A 136 8.26 -10.00 3.32
CA VAL A 136 8.28 -8.95 2.30
C VAL A 136 9.29 -9.30 1.20
N ALA A 137 10.45 -9.84 1.56
CA ALA A 137 11.45 -10.29 0.58
C ALA A 137 10.90 -11.41 -0.29
N ALA A 138 10.16 -12.36 0.27
CA ALA A 138 9.51 -13.42 -0.49
C ALA A 138 8.49 -12.87 -1.48
N PHE A 139 7.74 -11.83 -1.09
CA PHE A 139 6.83 -11.13 -2.00
C PHE A 139 7.59 -10.54 -3.20
N VAL A 140 8.72 -9.86 -2.94
CA VAL A 140 9.54 -9.28 -4.01
C VAL A 140 9.98 -10.37 -5.00
N GLU A 141 10.46 -11.50 -4.49
CA GLU A 141 10.86 -12.60 -5.35
C GLU A 141 9.71 -13.14 -6.19
N ARG A 142 8.54 -13.33 -5.60
CA ARG A 142 7.37 -13.82 -6.35
C ARG A 142 7.01 -12.87 -7.47
N ARG A 143 7.01 -11.56 -7.20
CA ARG A 143 6.63 -10.56 -8.21
C ARG A 143 7.66 -10.46 -9.32
N ARG A 144 8.95 -10.55 -9.00
CA ARG A 144 10.01 -10.55 -10.02
C ARG A 144 9.92 -11.75 -10.93
N ARG A 145 9.62 -12.93 -10.40
CA ARG A 145 9.44 -14.13 -11.23
C ARG A 145 8.24 -14.02 -12.16
N SER A 146 7.14 -13.41 -11.69
CA SER A 146 5.93 -13.25 -12.50
C SER A 146 6.14 -12.25 -13.63
N SER A 147 7.06 -11.30 -13.50
CA SER A 147 7.31 -10.27 -14.51
C SER A 147 8.33 -10.70 -15.56
N VAL A 148 9.02 -11.82 -15.38
CA VAL A 148 9.99 -12.32 -16.35
C VAL A 148 9.25 -13.11 -17.43
N PRO A 149 9.40 -12.74 -18.73
CA PRO A 149 8.78 -13.48 -19.82
C PRO A 149 9.28 -14.92 -19.84
N ALA A 150 8.35 -15.82 -20.06
CA ALA A 150 8.69 -17.23 -20.17
C ALA A 150 9.47 -17.50 -21.47
#